data_643bb7f0d342fa0f708b1debca835ae5
#
_entry.id   643bb7f0d342fa0f708b1debca835ae5
#
_cell.length_a   1.000
_cell.length_b   1.000
_cell.length_c   1.000
_cell.angle_alpha   90.00
_cell.angle_beta   90.00
_cell.angle_gamma   90.00
#
_symmetry.space_group_name_H-M   'P 1'
#
loop_
_entity.id
_entity.type
_entity.pdbx_description
1 polymer ?
#
loop_
_entity_poly.entity_id
_entity_poly.type
_entity_poly.pdbx_seq_one_letter_code
_entity_poly.pdbx_strand_id
1 'polypeptide(L)'
;MATSKEYIDFVCEQIEGIGDISTKKMFGEYIVYLGGKPALTVCDNTVFVKKLPELSELMAGADCGFPYEGAKEQYILDIENRELAEKLLPLVAELTPLPKPKIT
;
A
#
# COMPACT_ATOMS: atom_id res chain seq x y z
N MET A 1 -17.16 -1.84 2.79
CA MET A 1 -17.13 -1.07 4.04
C MET A 1 -15.88 -0.24 4.10
N ALA A 2 -15.93 0.89 4.79
CA ALA A 2 -14.77 1.74 4.93
C ALA A 2 -13.73 1.12 5.87
N THR A 3 -12.46 1.43 5.65
CA THR A 3 -11.38 1.03 6.54
C THR A 3 -11.47 1.82 7.84
N SER A 4 -11.37 1.14 8.98
CA SER A 4 -11.41 1.81 10.27
C SER A 4 -10.12 2.57 10.54
N LYS A 5 -10.21 3.64 11.33
CA LYS A 5 -9.03 4.38 11.74
C LYS A 5 -8.09 3.50 12.57
N GLU A 6 -8.65 2.62 13.37
CA GLU A 6 -7.86 1.69 14.17
C GLU A 6 -6.99 0.79 13.29
N TYR A 7 -7.54 0.34 12.17
CA TYR A 7 -6.80 -0.51 11.26
C TYR A 7 -5.68 0.24 10.57
N ILE A 8 -5.94 1.47 10.09
CA ILE A 8 -4.87 2.25 9.44
C ILE A 8 -3.77 2.62 10.43
N ASP A 9 -4.12 2.90 11.68
CA ASP A 9 -3.12 3.14 12.72
C ASP A 9 -2.26 1.90 12.95
N PHE A 10 -2.89 0.73 12.96
CA PHE A 10 -2.16 -0.54 13.06
C PHE A 10 -1.22 -0.74 11.88
N VAL A 11 -1.67 -0.47 10.66
CA VAL A 11 -0.84 -0.58 9.46
C VAL A 11 0.39 0.32 9.58
N CYS A 12 0.19 1.58 9.96
CA CYS A 12 1.29 2.53 10.10
C CYS A 12 2.28 2.08 11.17
N GLU A 13 1.79 1.51 12.26
CA GLU A 13 2.63 0.99 13.33
C GLU A 13 3.49 -0.18 12.83
N GLN A 14 2.91 -1.06 12.02
CA GLN A 14 3.64 -2.21 11.47
C GLN A 14 4.78 -1.82 10.54
N ILE A 15 4.67 -0.68 9.89
CA ILE A 15 5.68 -0.23 8.92
C ILE A 15 6.50 0.96 9.43
N GLU A 16 6.33 1.31 10.69
CA GLU A 16 7.10 2.40 11.31
C GLU A 16 8.59 2.12 11.21
N GLY A 17 9.35 3.15 10.83
CA GLY A 17 10.80 3.03 10.70
C GLY A 17 11.31 2.56 9.35
N ILE A 18 10.43 2.12 8.46
CA ILE A 18 10.85 1.70 7.12
C ILE A 18 11.21 2.92 6.27
N GLY A 19 10.54 4.04 6.51
CA GLY A 19 10.81 5.28 5.79
C GLY A 19 9.87 6.38 6.25
N ASP A 20 9.76 7.42 5.44
CA ASP A 20 8.88 8.55 5.73
C ASP A 20 7.45 8.17 5.33
N ILE A 21 6.68 7.73 6.32
CA ILE A 21 5.31 7.23 6.11
C ILE A 21 4.31 8.37 6.31
N SER A 22 3.38 8.48 5.38
CA SER A 22 2.24 9.37 5.53
C SER A 22 1.00 8.69 4.95
N THR A 23 -0.16 9.16 5.32
CA THR A 23 -1.42 8.59 4.86
C THR A 23 -2.35 9.69 4.39
N LYS A 24 -3.25 9.33 3.47
CA LYS A 24 -4.30 10.23 3.01
C LYS A 24 -5.60 9.46 2.94
N LYS A 25 -6.63 10.01 3.56
CA LYS A 25 -7.96 9.41 3.53
C LYS A 25 -8.68 9.85 2.27
N MET A 26 -9.27 8.89 1.54
CA MET A 26 -10.06 9.16 0.34
C MET A 26 -11.28 8.25 0.32
N PHE A 27 -12.47 8.82 0.28
CA PHE A 27 -13.72 8.07 0.17
C PHE A 27 -13.85 6.94 1.20
N GLY A 28 -13.39 7.21 2.45
CA GLY A 28 -13.45 6.21 3.51
C GLY A 28 -12.32 5.20 3.50
N GLU A 29 -11.46 5.26 2.50
CA GLU A 29 -10.29 4.39 2.36
C GLU A 29 -9.02 5.19 2.59
N TYR A 30 -7.87 4.53 2.59
CA TYR A 30 -6.59 5.21 2.84
C TYR A 30 -5.55 4.82 1.81
N ILE A 31 -4.68 5.79 1.51
CA ILE A 31 -3.49 5.52 0.70
C ILE A 31 -2.29 5.78 1.61
N VAL A 32 -1.38 4.83 1.66
CA VAL A 32 -0.13 4.95 2.43
C VAL A 32 0.97 5.39 1.49
N TYR A 33 1.64 6.47 1.86
CA TYR A 33 2.74 7.03 1.08
C TYR A 33 4.07 6.74 1.76
N LEU A 34 5.07 6.44 0.96
CA LEU A 34 6.45 6.28 1.42
C LEU A 34 7.31 7.30 0.68
N GLY A 35 7.87 8.26 1.42
CA GLY A 35 8.66 9.33 0.81
C GLY A 35 7.87 10.17 -0.18
N GLY A 36 6.58 10.35 0.07
CA GLY A 36 5.70 11.11 -0.82
C GLY A 36 5.15 10.32 -2.01
N LYS A 37 5.52 9.05 -2.14
CA LYS A 37 5.05 8.20 -3.23
C LYS A 37 3.98 7.23 -2.74
N PRO A 38 2.85 7.08 -3.47
CA PRO A 38 1.81 6.14 -3.07
C PRO A 38 2.36 4.70 -3.14
N ALA A 39 2.38 4.02 -2.02
CA ALA A 39 2.93 2.68 -1.93
C ALA A 39 1.87 1.61 -1.71
N LEU A 40 0.92 1.87 -0.82
CA LEU A 40 -0.11 0.90 -0.47
C LEU A 40 -1.48 1.54 -0.53
N THR A 41 -2.49 0.72 -0.83
CA THR A 41 -3.89 1.12 -0.74
C THR A 41 -4.53 0.26 0.33
N VAL A 42 -5.22 0.89 1.29
CA VAL A 42 -5.88 0.17 2.38
C VAL A 42 -7.39 0.36 2.22
N CYS A 43 -8.06 -0.72 1.85
CA CYS A 43 -9.49 -0.73 1.59
C CYS A 43 -10.15 -1.87 2.34
N ASP A 44 -11.27 -1.61 2.99
CA ASP A 44 -12.04 -2.63 3.71
C ASP A 44 -11.15 -3.45 4.66
N ASN A 45 -10.32 -2.74 5.43
CA ASN A 45 -9.37 -3.35 6.37
C ASN A 45 -8.45 -4.39 5.71
N THR A 46 -8.08 -4.13 4.47
CA THR A 46 -7.17 -4.99 3.71
C THR A 46 -6.12 -4.13 3.04
N VAL A 47 -4.86 -4.57 3.10
CA VAL A 47 -3.75 -3.83 2.51
C VAL A 47 -3.47 -4.38 1.12
N PHE A 48 -3.52 -3.50 0.13
CA PHE A 48 -3.27 -3.86 -1.27
C PHE A 48 -2.00 -3.19 -1.79
N VAL A 49 -1.31 -3.88 -2.68
CA VAL A 49 -0.14 -3.33 -3.37
C VAL A 49 -0.26 -3.65 -4.85
N LYS A 50 0.15 -2.72 -5.70
CA LYS A 50 0.07 -2.89 -7.16
C LYS A 50 0.83 -4.12 -7.63
N LYS A 51 0.26 -4.79 -8.64
CA LYS A 51 0.91 -5.94 -9.27
C LYS A 51 1.99 -5.48 -10.24
N LEU A 52 3.11 -5.06 -9.70
CA LEU A 52 4.27 -4.71 -10.52
C LEU A 52 5.08 -5.98 -10.83
N PRO A 53 5.55 -6.15 -12.08
CA PRO A 53 6.32 -7.35 -12.43
C PRO A 53 7.50 -7.61 -11.51
N GLU A 54 8.15 -6.55 -11.06
CA GLU A 54 9.30 -6.63 -10.16
C GLU A 54 8.97 -7.20 -8.79
N LEU A 55 7.69 -7.21 -8.42
CA LEU A 55 7.24 -7.72 -7.13
C LEU A 55 6.84 -9.19 -7.18
N SER A 56 6.87 -9.81 -8.36
CA SER A 56 6.34 -11.16 -8.53
C SER A 56 7.03 -12.20 -7.64
N GLU A 57 8.32 -12.07 -7.41
CA GLU A 57 9.04 -12.99 -6.54
C GLU A 57 8.71 -12.77 -5.08
N LEU A 58 8.70 -11.51 -4.64
CA LEU A 58 8.37 -11.17 -3.25
C LEU A 58 6.94 -11.54 -2.90
N MET A 59 6.04 -11.42 -3.86
CA MET A 59 4.62 -11.67 -3.64
C MET A 59 4.18 -13.03 -4.20
N ALA A 60 5.14 -13.93 -4.45
CA ALA A 60 4.81 -15.28 -4.92
C ALA A 60 3.95 -15.99 -3.86
N GLY A 61 2.81 -16.51 -4.27
CA GLY A 61 1.88 -17.17 -3.35
C GLY A 61 0.98 -16.24 -2.58
N ALA A 62 1.11 -14.92 -2.76
CA ALA A 62 0.23 -13.97 -2.09
C ALA A 62 -1.17 -14.01 -2.69
N ASP A 63 -2.16 -13.76 -1.85
CA ASP A 63 -3.52 -13.61 -2.32
C ASP A 63 -3.66 -12.33 -3.15
N CYS A 64 -4.69 -12.28 -3.96
CA CYS A 64 -4.97 -11.11 -4.79
C CYS A 64 -6.43 -10.72 -4.62
N GLY A 65 -6.72 -9.46 -4.88
CA GLY A 65 -8.08 -8.98 -4.81
C GLY A 65 -8.21 -7.62 -5.46
N PHE A 66 -9.39 -7.05 -5.35
CA PHE A 66 -9.71 -5.75 -5.94
C PHE A 66 -9.95 -4.76 -4.80
N PRO A 67 -9.17 -3.67 -4.73
CA PRO A 67 -9.35 -2.70 -3.63
C PRO A 67 -10.71 -2.02 -3.65
N TYR A 68 -11.30 -1.87 -4.83
CA TYR A 68 -12.64 -1.32 -4.98
C TYR A 68 -13.21 -1.77 -6.31
N GLU A 69 -14.52 -1.61 -6.48
CA GLU A 69 -15.19 -2.01 -7.71
C GLU A 69 -14.64 -1.23 -8.91
N GLY A 70 -14.31 -1.94 -9.98
CA GLY A 70 -13.73 -1.36 -11.18
C GLY A 70 -12.23 -1.21 -11.14
N ALA A 71 -11.58 -1.48 -10.00
CA ALA A 71 -10.13 -1.42 -9.90
C ALA A 71 -9.47 -2.62 -10.55
N LYS A 72 -8.20 -2.46 -10.91
CA LYS A 72 -7.39 -3.59 -11.35
C LYS A 72 -7.03 -4.47 -10.16
N GLU A 73 -6.85 -5.75 -10.42
CA GLU A 73 -6.43 -6.69 -9.39
C GLU A 73 -5.07 -6.28 -8.80
N GLN A 74 -4.96 -6.39 -7.48
CA GLN A 74 -3.71 -6.09 -6.77
C GLN A 74 -3.37 -7.22 -5.82
N TYR A 75 -2.10 -7.28 -5.40
CA TYR A 75 -1.69 -8.23 -4.38
C TYR A 75 -2.24 -7.79 -3.02
N ILE A 76 -2.57 -8.77 -2.19
CA ILE A 76 -2.93 -8.51 -0.79
C ILE A 76 -1.67 -8.74 0.04
N LEU A 77 -1.24 -7.70 0.73
CA LEU A 77 -0.04 -7.75 1.58
C LEU A 77 -0.43 -8.15 2.99
N ASP A 78 0.28 -9.16 3.52
CA ASP A 78 0.19 -9.49 4.93
C ASP A 78 1.01 -8.46 5.71
N ILE A 79 0.33 -7.45 6.24
CA ILE A 79 1.00 -6.33 6.89
C ILE A 79 1.71 -6.75 8.18
N GLU A 80 1.33 -7.87 8.76
CA GLU A 80 2.00 -8.40 9.95
C GLU A 80 3.36 -9.01 9.62
N ASN A 81 3.60 -9.33 8.36
CA ASN A 81 4.90 -9.82 7.92
C ASN A 81 5.83 -8.64 7.68
N ARG A 82 6.41 -8.12 8.76
CA ARG A 82 7.26 -6.94 8.68
C ARG A 82 8.49 -7.14 7.81
N GLU A 83 9.06 -8.34 7.83
CA GLU A 83 10.23 -8.63 6.99
C GLU A 83 9.90 -8.44 5.51
N LEU A 84 8.73 -8.91 5.08
CA LEU A 84 8.28 -8.72 3.71
C LEU A 84 8.03 -7.23 3.43
N ALA A 85 7.37 -6.54 4.37
CA ALA A 85 7.09 -5.11 4.21
C ALA A 85 8.39 -4.29 4.09
N GLU A 86 9.41 -4.62 4.86
CA GLU A 86 10.70 -3.94 4.80
C GLU A 86 11.38 -4.09 3.44
N LYS A 87 11.17 -5.21 2.77
CA LYS A 87 11.71 -5.43 1.43
C LYS A 87 10.82 -4.82 0.35
N LEU A 88 9.50 -4.92 0.54
CA LEU A 88 8.52 -4.53 -0.47
C LEU A 88 8.37 -3.02 -0.60
N LEU A 89 8.21 -2.33 0.53
CA LEU A 89 7.88 -0.90 0.50
C LEU A 89 8.95 -0.04 -0.17
N PRO A 90 10.24 -0.20 0.13
CA PRO A 90 11.26 0.58 -0.57
C PRO A 90 11.28 0.28 -2.07
N LEU A 91 11.05 -0.97 -2.45
CA LEU A 91 11.02 -1.34 -3.86
C LEU A 91 9.83 -0.72 -4.58
N VAL A 92 8.64 -0.77 -3.97
CA VAL A 92 7.45 -0.13 -4.54
C VAL A 92 7.67 1.37 -4.69
N ALA A 93 8.25 2.02 -3.68
CA ALA A 93 8.53 3.44 -3.75
C ALA A 93 9.52 3.76 -4.88
N GLU A 94 10.56 2.93 -5.04
CA GLU A 94 11.52 3.11 -6.12
C GLU A 94 10.89 2.98 -7.49
N LEU A 95 9.97 2.04 -7.65
CA LEU A 95 9.29 1.78 -8.93
C LEU A 95 8.15 2.75 -9.21
N THR A 96 7.70 3.50 -8.21
CA THR A 96 6.57 4.42 -8.36
C THR A 96 7.09 5.84 -8.54
N PRO A 97 6.70 6.54 -9.62
CA PRO A 97 7.12 7.92 -9.79
C PRO A 97 6.40 8.84 -8.78
N LEU A 98 7.02 9.99 -8.51
CA LEU A 98 6.35 11.01 -7.72
C LEU A 98 5.07 11.45 -8.42
N PRO A 99 4.00 11.73 -7.66
CA PRO A 99 2.79 12.25 -8.27
C PRO A 99 3.10 13.56 -8.99
N LYS A 100 2.57 13.69 -10.20
CA LYS A 100 2.75 14.94 -10.94
C LYS A 100 1.95 16.04 -10.27
N PRO A 101 2.51 17.24 -10.09
CA PRO A 101 1.72 18.34 -9.58
C PRO A 101 0.61 18.65 -10.59
N LYS A 102 -0.56 18.99 -10.04
CA LYS A 102 -1.64 19.40 -10.91
C LYS A 102 -1.30 20.75 -11.53
N ILE A 103 -1.24 20.79 -12.84
CA ILE A 103 -1.06 22.01 -13.58
C ILE A 103 -2.45 22.54 -13.84
N THR A 104 -2.74 23.67 -13.28
CA THR A 104 -4.02 24.33 -13.50
C THR A 104 -3.85 25.52 -14.40
#